data_9e6f7671aa6d7522d3186b2d7b7a6645
#
_entry.id   9e6f7671aa6d7522d3186b2d7b7a6645
#
_cell.length_a   1.000
_cell.length_b   1.000
_cell.length_c   1.000
_cell.angle_alpha   90.00
_cell.angle_beta   90.00
_cell.angle_gamma   90.00
#
_symmetry.space_group_name_H-M   'P 1'
#
loop_
_entity.id
_entity.type
_entity.pdbx_description
1 polymer ?
#
loop_
_entity_poly.entity_id
_entity_poly.type
_entity_poly.pdbx_seq_one_letter_code
_entity_poly.pdbx_strand_id
1 'polypeptide(L)'
;MPSAEEVVREFCAAASTRDPQLLRGFLSDDVVYHNIPMEPAVGIEAAMAVIDMFVTMCEALQFEVHHLAGDGDTVLTERTDTFTINGKTAPLPVMGAFRVVDGKITAWRDYFDMAQVNAIFGLA
;
A
#
# COMPACT_ATOMS: atom_id res chain seq x y z
N MET A 1 5.21 19.58 10.81
CA MET A 1 4.93 18.58 9.74
C MET A 1 5.57 17.26 10.13
N PRO A 2 4.86 16.13 10.00
CA PRO A 2 5.44 14.83 10.34
C PRO A 2 6.58 14.49 9.39
N SER A 3 7.50 13.65 9.85
CA SER A 3 8.59 13.16 9.02
C SER A 3 8.04 12.21 7.95
N ALA A 4 8.85 11.96 6.91
CA ALA A 4 8.48 10.99 5.88
C ALA A 4 8.21 9.61 6.49
N GLU A 5 9.05 9.18 7.44
CA GLU A 5 8.87 7.90 8.13
C GLU A 5 7.56 7.84 8.90
N GLU A 6 7.19 8.91 9.60
CA GLU A 6 5.93 8.98 10.34
C GLU A 6 4.72 8.90 9.41
N VAL A 7 4.76 9.60 8.27
CA VAL A 7 3.68 9.55 7.28
C VAL A 7 3.47 8.12 6.79
N VAL A 8 4.55 7.42 6.45
CA VAL A 8 4.45 6.04 5.94
C VAL A 8 3.97 5.09 7.02
N ARG A 9 4.44 5.22 8.26
CA ARG A 9 3.95 4.38 9.37
C ARG A 9 2.46 4.58 9.60
N GLU A 10 2.00 5.82 9.60
CA GLU A 10 0.59 6.13 9.78
C GLU A 10 -0.26 5.61 8.63
N PHE A 11 0.25 5.72 7.41
CA PHE A 11 -0.44 5.19 6.23
C PHE A 11 -0.61 3.66 6.33
N CYS A 12 0.46 2.96 6.67
CA CYS A 12 0.40 1.49 6.81
C CYS A 12 -0.56 1.09 7.93
N ALA A 13 -0.56 1.81 9.05
CA ALA A 13 -1.49 1.56 10.14
C ALA A 13 -2.94 1.82 9.71
N ALA A 14 -3.16 2.87 8.91
CA ALA A 14 -4.50 3.23 8.43
C ALA A 14 -5.09 2.21 7.46
N ALA A 15 -4.27 1.37 6.84
CA ALA A 15 -4.75 0.36 5.90
C ALA A 15 -5.76 -0.59 6.54
N SER A 16 -5.60 -0.90 7.85
CA SER A 16 -6.50 -1.80 8.57
C SER A 16 -7.91 -1.25 8.74
N THR A 17 -8.12 0.05 8.58
CA THR A 17 -9.45 0.66 8.64
C THR A 17 -10.29 0.33 7.40
N ARG A 18 -9.64 -0.01 6.29
CA ARG A 18 -10.25 -0.19 4.98
C ARG A 18 -11.12 1.00 4.57
N ASP A 19 -10.75 2.20 5.01
CA ASP A 19 -11.45 3.44 4.67
C ASP A 19 -10.73 4.13 3.52
N PRO A 20 -11.28 4.09 2.29
CA PRO A 20 -10.60 4.68 1.13
C PRO A 20 -10.38 6.19 1.28
N GLN A 21 -11.31 6.90 1.92
CA GLN A 21 -11.16 8.36 2.08
C GLN A 21 -10.02 8.70 3.03
N LEU A 22 -9.86 7.91 4.09
CA LEU A 22 -8.72 8.09 5.00
C LEU A 22 -7.40 7.84 4.26
N LEU A 23 -7.33 6.76 3.50
CA LEU A 23 -6.13 6.41 2.74
C LEU A 23 -5.82 7.49 1.68
N ARG A 24 -6.85 7.98 0.99
CA ARG A 24 -6.70 9.06 0.01
C ARG A 24 -6.02 10.28 0.61
N GLY A 25 -6.33 10.60 1.86
CA GLY A 25 -5.78 11.77 2.55
C GLY A 25 -4.26 11.75 2.71
N PHE A 26 -3.63 10.58 2.63
CA PHE A 26 -2.16 10.44 2.70
C PHE A 26 -1.48 10.66 1.35
N LEU A 27 -2.23 10.63 0.25
CA LEU A 27 -1.67 10.60 -1.11
C LEU A 27 -1.77 11.98 -1.77
N SER A 28 -0.77 12.32 -2.58
CA SER A 28 -0.82 13.55 -3.37
C SER A 28 -1.69 13.34 -4.61
N ASP A 29 -2.16 14.45 -5.20
CA ASP A 29 -3.00 14.40 -6.40
C ASP A 29 -2.27 13.76 -7.58
N ASP A 30 -0.95 13.88 -7.64
CA ASP A 30 -0.12 13.33 -8.71
C ASP A 30 0.57 12.02 -8.33
N VAL A 31 0.11 11.34 -7.27
CA VAL A 31 0.72 10.11 -6.79
C VAL A 31 0.83 9.06 -7.91
N VAL A 32 1.92 8.32 -7.90
CA VAL A 32 2.07 7.14 -8.75
C VAL A 32 2.12 5.92 -7.83
N TYR A 33 1.10 5.06 -7.94
CA TYR A 33 1.04 3.82 -7.19
C TYR A 33 1.34 2.66 -8.14
N HIS A 34 2.46 2.01 -7.89
CA HIS A 34 2.96 0.95 -8.76
C HIS A 34 3.16 -0.34 -7.99
N ASN A 35 2.25 -1.27 -8.17
CA ASN A 35 2.49 -2.66 -7.81
C ASN A 35 3.41 -3.21 -8.89
N ILE A 36 4.67 -3.41 -8.58
CA ILE A 36 5.75 -3.61 -9.56
C ILE A 36 5.43 -4.70 -10.61
N PRO A 37 4.83 -5.85 -10.26
CA PRO A 37 4.48 -6.84 -11.28
C PRO A 37 3.41 -6.39 -12.28
N MET A 38 2.74 -5.27 -12.04
CA MET A 38 1.60 -4.78 -12.83
C MET A 38 1.89 -3.39 -13.38
N GLU A 39 0.96 -2.85 -14.18
CA GLU A 39 1.06 -1.49 -14.71
C GLU A 39 0.93 -0.45 -13.60
N PRO A 40 1.66 0.65 -13.66
CA PRO A 40 1.52 1.72 -12.67
C PRO A 40 0.17 2.43 -12.80
N ALA A 41 -0.39 2.81 -11.64
CA ALA A 41 -1.55 3.68 -11.57
C ALA A 41 -1.07 5.11 -11.39
N VAL A 42 -1.26 5.93 -12.40
CA VAL A 42 -0.73 7.31 -12.45
C VAL A 42 -1.84 8.30 -12.09
N GLY A 43 -1.61 9.08 -11.03
CA GLY A 43 -2.56 10.07 -10.53
C GLY A 43 -3.48 9.49 -9.47
N ILE A 44 -4.09 10.39 -8.69
CA ILE A 44 -4.88 10.01 -7.50
C ILE A 44 -6.11 9.17 -7.88
N GLU A 45 -6.78 9.47 -9.00
CA GLU A 45 -7.98 8.73 -9.36
C GLU A 45 -7.65 7.29 -9.74
N ALA A 46 -6.57 7.07 -10.53
CA ALA A 46 -6.13 5.72 -10.88
C ALA A 46 -5.64 4.96 -9.65
N ALA A 47 -4.88 5.61 -8.77
CA ALA A 47 -4.40 5.02 -7.53
C ALA A 47 -5.57 4.59 -6.64
N MET A 48 -6.57 5.46 -6.48
CA MET A 48 -7.74 5.14 -5.66
C MET A 48 -8.58 4.01 -6.25
N ALA A 49 -8.65 3.89 -7.56
CA ALA A 49 -9.34 2.77 -8.19
C ALA A 49 -8.73 1.42 -7.80
N VAL A 50 -7.39 1.35 -7.71
CA VAL A 50 -6.70 0.14 -7.26
C VAL A 50 -6.96 -0.10 -5.77
N ILE A 51 -6.87 0.94 -4.95
CA ILE A 51 -7.13 0.83 -3.50
C ILE A 51 -8.56 0.37 -3.25
N ASP A 52 -9.55 0.98 -3.93
CA ASP A 52 -10.96 0.61 -3.79
C ASP A 52 -11.18 -0.86 -4.16
N MET A 53 -10.48 -1.34 -5.18
CA MET A 53 -10.60 -2.72 -5.62
C MET A 53 -10.19 -3.69 -4.51
N PHE A 54 -8.99 -3.55 -3.95
CA PHE A 54 -8.56 -4.51 -2.93
C PHE A 54 -9.28 -4.31 -1.59
N VAL A 55 -9.66 -3.09 -1.23
CA VAL A 55 -10.47 -2.84 -0.04
C VAL A 55 -11.83 -3.53 -0.16
N THR A 56 -12.44 -3.48 -1.35
CA THR A 56 -13.73 -4.14 -1.61
C THR A 56 -13.61 -5.66 -1.62
N MET A 57 -12.51 -6.20 -2.17
CA MET A 57 -12.30 -7.65 -2.27
C MET A 57 -11.99 -8.30 -0.93
N CYS A 58 -11.48 -7.55 0.04
CA CYS A 58 -11.04 -8.08 1.34
C CYS A 58 -12.04 -7.78 2.43
N GLU A 59 -12.27 -8.74 3.33
CA GLU A 59 -13.06 -8.55 4.55
C GLU A 59 -12.24 -7.84 5.62
N ALA A 60 -10.92 -8.08 5.62
CA ALA A 60 -9.97 -7.44 6.51
C ALA A 60 -8.63 -7.29 5.81
N LEU A 61 -7.87 -6.30 6.23
CA LEU A 61 -6.59 -5.96 5.64
C LEU A 61 -5.66 -5.47 6.75
N GLN A 62 -4.39 -5.86 6.69
CA GLN A 62 -3.39 -5.36 7.63
C GLN A 62 -2.03 -5.25 6.92
N PHE A 63 -1.40 -4.09 7.02
CA PHE A 63 -0.02 -3.88 6.60
C PHE A 63 0.85 -3.88 7.84
N GLU A 64 1.51 -4.98 8.12
CA GLU A 64 2.39 -5.10 9.28
C GLU A 64 3.80 -4.72 8.88
N VAL A 65 4.31 -3.61 9.43
CA VAL A 65 5.67 -3.13 9.15
C VAL A 65 6.64 -3.82 10.10
N HIS A 66 7.56 -4.62 9.55
CA HIS A 66 8.61 -5.28 10.32
C HIS A 66 9.83 -4.37 10.48
N HIS A 67 10.22 -3.72 9.38
CA HIS A 67 11.35 -2.80 9.35
C HIS A 67 11.00 -1.61 8.46
N LEU A 68 11.45 -0.43 8.87
CA LEU A 68 11.25 0.80 8.11
C LEU A 68 12.53 1.63 8.23
N ALA A 69 13.01 2.12 7.09
CA ALA A 69 14.20 2.97 7.04
C ALA A 69 13.94 4.11 6.07
N GLY A 70 14.39 5.31 6.44
CA GLY A 70 14.23 6.49 5.62
C GLY A 70 15.57 7.06 5.17
N ASP A 71 15.57 7.66 4.00
CA ASP A 71 16.69 8.42 3.44
C ASP A 71 16.10 9.66 2.76
N GLY A 72 16.07 10.78 3.48
CA GLY A 72 15.44 12.00 3.00
C GLY A 72 13.94 11.81 2.77
N ASP A 73 13.50 12.04 1.55
CA ASP A 73 12.10 11.88 1.15
C ASP A 73 11.71 10.42 0.88
N THR A 74 12.68 9.53 0.80
CA THR A 74 12.46 8.12 0.47
C THR A 74 12.35 7.28 1.73
N VAL A 75 11.32 6.43 1.80
CA VAL A 75 11.10 5.51 2.92
C VAL A 75 10.93 4.11 2.36
N LEU A 76 11.68 3.16 2.92
CA LEU A 76 11.60 1.75 2.56
C LEU A 76 10.95 0.98 3.69
N THR A 77 10.10 0.03 3.35
CA THR A 77 9.45 -0.85 4.32
C THR A 77 9.64 -2.31 3.95
N GLU A 78 9.82 -3.13 4.97
CA GLU A 78 9.63 -4.57 4.85
C GLU A 78 8.36 -4.91 5.62
N ARG A 79 7.37 -5.49 4.92
CA ARG A 79 6.04 -5.70 5.48
C ARG A 79 5.55 -7.12 5.22
N THR A 80 4.55 -7.50 6.01
CA THR A 80 3.61 -8.55 5.65
C THR A 80 2.25 -7.89 5.47
N ASP A 81 1.71 -7.93 4.26
CA ASP A 81 0.35 -7.47 3.98
C ASP A 81 -0.56 -8.68 4.06
N THR A 82 -1.47 -8.66 5.03
CA THR A 82 -2.36 -9.79 5.28
C THR A 82 -3.76 -9.45 4.81
N PHE A 83 -4.31 -10.31 3.95
CA PHE A 83 -5.65 -10.15 3.37
C PHE A 83 -6.55 -11.24 3.91
N THR A 84 -7.77 -10.89 4.30
CA THR A 84 -8.80 -11.87 4.67
C THR A 84 -9.86 -11.86 3.59
N ILE A 85 -10.05 -13.00 2.92
CA ILE A 85 -10.97 -13.16 1.81
C ILE A 85 -11.76 -14.45 2.02
N ASN A 86 -13.09 -14.35 2.06
CA ASN A 86 -13.98 -15.50 2.28
C ASN A 86 -13.60 -16.27 3.56
N GLY A 87 -13.27 -15.54 4.62
CA GLY A 87 -12.92 -16.11 5.91
C GLY A 87 -11.50 -16.69 5.99
N LYS A 88 -10.72 -16.63 4.91
CA LYS A 88 -9.35 -17.14 4.88
C LYS A 88 -8.36 -15.98 4.94
N THR A 89 -7.37 -16.12 5.82
CA THR A 89 -6.32 -15.13 6.00
C THR A 89 -5.09 -15.55 5.20
N ALA A 90 -4.60 -14.64 4.37
CA ALA A 90 -3.47 -14.90 3.49
C ALA A 90 -2.40 -13.81 3.66
N PRO A 91 -1.21 -14.16 4.18
CA PRO A 91 -0.10 -13.22 4.28
C PRO A 91 0.66 -13.12 2.97
N LEU A 92 1.07 -11.88 2.62
CA LEU A 92 1.88 -11.60 1.45
C LEU A 92 3.11 -10.81 1.88
N PRO A 93 4.33 -11.32 1.67
CA PRO A 93 5.54 -10.54 1.91
C PRO A 93 5.66 -9.42 0.88
N VAL A 94 5.93 -8.20 1.35
CA VAL A 94 6.03 -7.02 0.48
C VAL A 94 7.20 -6.14 0.92
N MET A 95 8.00 -5.69 -0.04
CA MET A 95 8.94 -4.60 0.16
C MET A 95 8.36 -3.36 -0.52
N GLY A 96 8.19 -2.28 0.24
CA GLY A 96 7.63 -1.04 -0.30
C GLY A 96 8.64 0.09 -0.32
N ALA A 97 8.54 0.93 -1.34
CA ALA A 97 9.34 2.15 -1.45
C ALA A 97 8.39 3.33 -1.65
N PHE A 98 8.51 4.33 -0.78
CA PHE A 98 7.63 5.50 -0.79
C PHE A 98 8.47 6.75 -0.96
N ARG A 99 7.91 7.73 -1.65
CA ARG A 99 8.44 9.09 -1.63
C ARG A 99 7.41 10.00 -0.98
N VAL A 100 7.85 10.81 -0.02
CA VAL A 100 6.98 11.72 0.72
C VAL A 100 7.48 13.15 0.51
N VAL A 101 6.62 14.03 0.03
CA VAL A 101 6.92 15.44 -0.18
C VAL A 101 5.80 16.26 0.45
N ASP A 102 6.15 17.23 1.28
CA ASP A 102 5.20 18.10 1.98
C ASP A 102 4.10 17.32 2.71
N GLY A 103 4.50 16.23 3.36
CA GLY A 103 3.58 15.41 4.17
C GLY A 103 2.67 14.50 3.37
N LYS A 104 2.85 14.40 2.05
CA LYS A 104 2.03 13.54 1.19
C LYS A 104 2.89 12.52 0.47
N ILE A 105 2.35 11.32 0.28
CA ILE A 105 2.99 10.26 -0.49
C ILE A 105 2.80 10.58 -1.98
N THR A 106 3.92 10.81 -2.68
CA THR A 106 3.91 11.13 -4.11
C THR A 106 4.25 9.92 -4.97
N ALA A 107 4.88 8.91 -4.39
CA ALA A 107 5.17 7.65 -5.06
C ALA A 107 5.05 6.52 -4.06
N TRP A 108 4.46 5.41 -4.51
CA TRP A 108 4.29 4.20 -3.71
C TRP A 108 4.53 3.00 -4.64
N ARG A 109 5.63 2.29 -4.41
CA ARG A 109 5.99 1.10 -5.18
C ARG A 109 6.04 -0.09 -4.24
N ASP A 110 5.29 -1.13 -4.56
CA ASP A 110 5.31 -2.38 -3.79
C ASP A 110 5.88 -3.51 -4.65
N TYR A 111 6.85 -4.22 -4.09
CA TYR A 111 7.55 -5.34 -4.72
C TYR A 111 7.09 -6.63 -4.05
N PHE A 112 6.50 -7.53 -4.81
CA PHE A 112 5.97 -8.79 -4.28
C PHE A 112 5.90 -9.85 -5.39
N ASP A 113 5.62 -11.08 -4.99
CA ASP A 113 5.49 -12.21 -5.91
C ASP A 113 4.07 -12.27 -6.47
N MET A 114 3.92 -12.07 -7.77
CA MET A 114 2.62 -12.10 -8.43
C MET A 114 1.94 -13.46 -8.35
N ALA A 115 2.71 -14.55 -8.32
CA ALA A 115 2.15 -15.88 -8.16
C ALA A 115 1.43 -16.04 -6.82
N GLN A 116 1.98 -15.44 -5.75
CA GLN A 116 1.31 -15.44 -4.44
C GLN A 116 0.02 -14.64 -4.48
N VAL A 117 0.03 -13.47 -5.14
CA VAL A 117 -1.18 -12.64 -5.30
C VAL A 117 -2.25 -13.40 -6.07
N ASN A 118 -1.88 -14.04 -7.16
CA ASN A 118 -2.82 -14.83 -7.96
C ASN A 118 -3.47 -15.94 -7.11
N ALA A 119 -2.67 -16.61 -6.26
CA ALA A 119 -3.20 -17.65 -5.37
C ALA A 119 -4.15 -17.07 -4.32
N ILE A 120 -3.80 -15.91 -3.73
CA ILE A 120 -4.60 -15.27 -2.69
C ILE A 120 -5.96 -14.83 -3.23
N PHE A 121 -5.98 -14.20 -4.40
CA PHE A 121 -7.21 -13.63 -4.97
C PHE A 121 -7.91 -14.58 -5.95
N GLY A 122 -7.44 -15.81 -6.09
CA GLY A 122 -8.07 -16.80 -6.97
C GLY A 122 -7.87 -16.49 -8.45
N LEU A 123 -6.83 -15.77 -8.81
CA LEU A 123 -6.49 -15.47 -10.19
C LEU A 123 -5.62 -16.59 -10.76
N ALA A 124 -5.84 -16.93 -12.03
CA ALA A 124 -5.11 -18.02 -12.66
C ALA A 124 -3.66 -17.63 -13.00
#